data_2d6222512f5964abc5c79320762da8e2
#
_entry.id   2d6222512f5964abc5c79320762da8e2
#
_cell.length_a   1.000
_cell.length_b   1.000
_cell.length_c   1.000
_cell.angle_alpha   90.00
_cell.angle_beta   90.00
_cell.angle_gamma   90.00
#
_symmetry.space_group_name_H-M   'P 1'
#
loop_
_entity.id
_entity.type
_entity.pdbx_description
1 polymer ?
#
loop_
_entity_poly.entity_id
_entity_poly.type
_entity_poly.pdbx_seq_one_letter_code
_entity_poly.pdbx_strand_id
1 'polypeptide(L)'
;MASTPDFKYAPMFQMGKDTTEYRLLTTEGVSTGEFEGKTILKVSKEALTLLSQQAFHDVEFMLRREHNLQVAQILSDPEASENDKYVALQFLRNAETAAKGILPFCQDTGTAIIHGEKGQRVWTDFEDEEALSRGVYNTFTQDNLRYSQNAPLNMYDEVNTRCNLPAQIDIEAVEGDEYRFVMVAKGGGSANKTYFYPMTKATIQNEGTLLPFLVEKMNSLGTAACPPYHIAFVIGGTSAEKNLLTVKLASIKYYDSLPTTGDETGRAFRDIDLEEKLLKEAHKIGLGAQFGGKYLAHDIRVIRLPRHGASCPIGMGVSCSADRNIKAKITKDGVFLEKMDANPSELIPEELRRPGEGTTGIEIDLDKGIDAVRAELSKYPVSTRVNLKGTIIVARDIAHAKLKARLDAGEEMPAYFKNHPILYAGPAKTPEGYPCGSMGPTTANRMDPYVDEFQDHGASLVMIAKGNRSQIVTDACKKHGGFYLGTIGGVAAVLSQSSIKSIECVEYPELGMEAIWKITVEDFPAFILVDDKGNDFFQQLKPWCPNCK
;
A
#
# COMPACT_ATOMS: atom_id res chain seq x y z
N MET A 1 9.77 -29.89 -43.29
CA MET A 1 8.76 -29.26 -42.42
C MET A 1 8.83 -29.99 -41.09
N ALA A 2 8.91 -29.31 -39.97
CA ALA A 2 8.83 -29.94 -38.67
C ALA A 2 7.44 -30.61 -38.54
N SER A 3 7.37 -31.85 -38.04
CA SER A 3 6.10 -32.54 -37.78
C SER A 3 5.26 -31.76 -36.77
N THR A 4 3.95 -31.70 -36.96
CA THR A 4 3.03 -31.15 -35.98
C THR A 4 3.20 -31.94 -34.69
N PRO A 5 3.48 -31.29 -33.52
CA PRO A 5 3.58 -32.01 -32.27
C PRO A 5 2.23 -32.60 -31.86
N ASP A 6 2.26 -33.72 -31.16
CA ASP A 6 1.05 -34.31 -30.58
C ASP A 6 0.42 -33.36 -29.58
N PHE A 7 -0.92 -33.37 -29.48
CA PHE A 7 -1.63 -32.58 -28.48
C PHE A 7 -1.25 -33.03 -27.06
N LYS A 8 -0.68 -32.09 -26.27
CA LYS A 8 -0.37 -32.30 -24.86
C LYS A 8 -0.79 -31.08 -24.09
N TYR A 9 -1.77 -31.21 -23.22
CA TYR A 9 -2.19 -30.14 -22.34
C TYR A 9 -1.23 -30.01 -21.15
N ALA A 10 -0.81 -28.78 -20.86
CA ALA A 10 -0.12 -28.43 -19.63
C ALA A 10 -0.65 -27.08 -19.14
N PRO A 11 -1.02 -26.94 -17.85
CA PRO A 11 -1.44 -25.66 -17.31
C PRO A 11 -0.27 -24.68 -17.31
N MET A 12 -0.55 -23.40 -17.60
CA MET A 12 0.47 -22.34 -17.58
C MET A 12 1.09 -22.17 -16.20
N PHE A 13 0.27 -22.19 -15.15
CA PHE A 13 0.70 -22.04 -13.76
C PHE A 13 0.73 -23.41 -13.08
N GLN A 14 1.91 -24.03 -13.03
CA GLN A 14 2.14 -25.30 -12.36
C GLN A 14 2.57 -25.03 -10.92
N MET A 15 1.59 -24.76 -10.05
CA MET A 15 1.83 -24.43 -8.65
C MET A 15 2.34 -25.67 -7.88
N GLY A 16 3.31 -25.43 -6.98
CA GLY A 16 3.74 -26.41 -6.00
C GLY A 16 2.71 -26.60 -4.87
N LYS A 17 3.07 -27.41 -3.89
CA LYS A 17 2.22 -27.67 -2.72
C LYS A 17 1.98 -26.37 -1.93
N ASP A 18 0.74 -26.09 -1.57
CA ASP A 18 0.39 -25.01 -0.65
C ASP A 18 0.86 -25.37 0.77
N THR A 19 1.73 -24.53 1.34
CA THR A 19 2.29 -24.67 2.69
C THR A 19 1.69 -23.68 3.69
N THR A 20 0.65 -22.95 3.29
CA THR A 20 -0.01 -21.96 4.12
C THR A 20 -0.61 -22.59 5.38
N GLU A 21 -0.35 -22.00 6.54
CA GLU A 21 -1.00 -22.40 7.79
C GLU A 21 -2.40 -21.78 7.85
N TYR A 22 -3.41 -22.64 7.95
CA TYR A 22 -4.82 -22.23 8.00
C TYR A 22 -5.41 -22.41 9.40
N ARG A 23 -6.35 -21.55 9.77
CA ARG A 23 -7.27 -21.73 10.90
C ARG A 23 -8.67 -22.05 10.40
N LEU A 24 -9.37 -22.92 11.11
CA LEU A 24 -10.79 -23.19 10.86
C LEU A 24 -11.61 -21.95 11.26
N LEU A 25 -12.45 -21.47 10.34
CA LEU A 25 -13.39 -20.39 10.62
C LEU A 25 -14.74 -20.96 11.09
N THR A 26 -15.30 -21.89 10.32
CA THR A 26 -16.57 -22.58 10.63
C THR A 26 -16.68 -23.88 9.83
N THR A 27 -17.48 -24.81 10.36
CA THR A 27 -17.98 -25.98 9.62
C THR A 27 -19.43 -25.79 9.17
N GLU A 28 -20.11 -24.74 9.66
CA GLU A 28 -21.49 -24.46 9.28
C GLU A 28 -21.58 -23.99 7.81
N GLY A 29 -22.66 -24.41 7.15
CA GLY A 29 -22.90 -24.05 5.76
C GLY A 29 -22.05 -24.82 4.74
N VAL A 30 -21.32 -25.84 5.18
CA VAL A 30 -20.56 -26.75 4.33
C VAL A 30 -21.13 -28.18 4.46
N SER A 31 -21.42 -28.80 3.34
CA SER A 31 -21.90 -30.18 3.30
C SER A 31 -21.45 -30.87 2.03
N THR A 32 -21.60 -32.18 1.95
CA THR A 32 -21.28 -32.96 0.75
C THR A 32 -22.50 -33.75 0.27
N GLY A 33 -22.58 -33.94 -1.02
CA GLY A 33 -23.53 -34.82 -1.68
C GLY A 33 -22.80 -35.64 -2.73
N GLU A 34 -23.51 -36.59 -3.36
CA GLU A 34 -22.96 -37.39 -4.45
C GLU A 34 -23.76 -37.14 -5.72
N PHE A 35 -23.04 -37.01 -6.82
CA PHE A 35 -23.61 -36.97 -8.15
C PHE A 35 -22.74 -37.84 -9.10
N GLU A 36 -23.37 -38.86 -9.74
CA GLU A 36 -22.68 -39.83 -10.62
C GLU A 36 -21.43 -40.46 -9.97
N GLY A 37 -21.51 -40.81 -8.67
CA GLY A 37 -20.40 -41.44 -7.94
C GLY A 37 -19.25 -40.50 -7.60
N LYS A 38 -19.42 -39.18 -7.79
CA LYS A 38 -18.46 -38.17 -7.41
C LYS A 38 -18.98 -37.32 -6.27
N THR A 39 -18.12 -37.04 -5.27
CA THR A 39 -18.46 -36.16 -4.19
C THR A 39 -18.53 -34.71 -4.69
N ILE A 40 -19.63 -34.05 -4.38
CA ILE A 40 -19.89 -32.63 -4.64
C ILE A 40 -19.85 -31.89 -3.31
N LEU A 41 -19.03 -30.83 -3.24
CA LEU A 41 -19.01 -29.92 -2.12
C LEU A 41 -20.15 -28.89 -2.28
N LYS A 42 -21.07 -28.81 -1.33
CA LYS A 42 -22.07 -27.75 -1.27
C LYS A 42 -21.66 -26.69 -0.26
N VAL A 43 -21.71 -25.42 -0.68
CA VAL A 43 -21.40 -24.24 0.16
C VAL A 43 -22.63 -23.36 0.24
N SER A 44 -23.01 -22.91 1.44
CA SER A 44 -24.11 -21.98 1.64
C SER A 44 -23.70 -20.52 1.40
N LYS A 45 -24.70 -19.67 1.14
CA LYS A 45 -24.49 -18.22 0.96
C LYS A 45 -23.89 -17.58 2.22
N GLU A 46 -24.33 -18.00 3.39
CA GLU A 46 -23.86 -17.52 4.69
C GLU A 46 -22.39 -17.86 4.93
N ALA A 47 -21.97 -19.08 4.59
CA ALA A 47 -20.57 -19.51 4.73
C ALA A 47 -19.64 -18.71 3.82
N LEU A 48 -20.05 -18.46 2.58
CA LEU A 48 -19.26 -17.66 1.63
C LEU A 48 -19.23 -16.17 2.04
N THR A 49 -20.34 -15.63 2.53
CA THR A 49 -20.41 -14.27 3.08
C THR A 49 -19.49 -14.11 4.31
N LEU A 50 -19.56 -15.06 5.24
CA LEU A 50 -18.72 -15.05 6.45
C LEU A 50 -17.23 -15.13 6.10
N LEU A 51 -16.86 -15.97 5.12
CA LEU A 51 -15.49 -16.07 4.65
C LEU A 51 -14.96 -14.70 4.19
N SER A 52 -15.68 -14.04 3.30
CA SER A 52 -15.29 -12.73 2.78
C SER A 52 -15.24 -11.66 3.88
N GLN A 53 -16.26 -11.63 4.76
CA GLN A 53 -16.31 -10.69 5.87
C GLN A 53 -15.10 -10.83 6.79
N GLN A 54 -14.79 -12.04 7.23
CA GLN A 54 -13.69 -12.27 8.16
C GLN A 54 -12.33 -12.09 7.51
N ALA A 55 -12.20 -12.45 6.23
CA ALA A 55 -10.95 -12.26 5.49
C ALA A 55 -10.59 -10.77 5.38
N PHE A 56 -11.55 -9.90 5.03
CA PHE A 56 -11.30 -8.48 4.96
C PHE A 56 -11.11 -7.85 6.34
N HIS A 57 -11.80 -8.34 7.38
CA HIS A 57 -11.48 -7.95 8.76
C HIS A 57 -10.01 -8.26 9.08
N ASP A 58 -9.58 -9.50 8.89
CA ASP A 58 -8.22 -9.93 9.24
C ASP A 58 -7.14 -9.10 8.52
N VAL A 59 -7.27 -8.85 7.21
CA VAL A 59 -6.25 -8.09 6.47
C VAL A 59 -6.22 -6.60 6.79
N GLU A 60 -7.29 -6.02 7.29
CA GLU A 60 -7.29 -4.60 7.69
C GLU A 60 -6.57 -4.37 9.02
N PHE A 61 -6.47 -5.40 9.86
CA PHE A 61 -5.92 -5.30 11.20
C PHE A 61 -4.65 -6.11 11.43
N MET A 62 -4.37 -7.13 10.62
CA MET A 62 -3.23 -8.01 10.78
C MET A 62 -2.49 -8.21 9.45
N LEU A 63 -1.20 -8.44 9.54
CA LEU A 63 -0.34 -8.79 8.39
C LEU A 63 0.16 -10.23 8.55
N ARG A 64 0.74 -10.78 7.48
CA ARG A 64 1.44 -12.06 7.54
C ARG A 64 2.65 -11.96 8.44
N ARG A 65 2.90 -13.01 9.25
CA ARG A 65 4.09 -13.06 10.11
C ARG A 65 5.40 -12.97 9.32
N GLU A 66 5.46 -13.54 8.12
CA GLU A 66 6.62 -13.45 7.25
C GLU A 66 6.95 -12.01 6.83
N HIS A 67 5.92 -11.21 6.53
CA HIS A 67 6.10 -9.78 6.25
C HIS A 67 6.65 -9.04 7.49
N ASN A 68 6.05 -9.25 8.65
CA ASN A 68 6.52 -8.62 9.91
C ASN A 68 7.95 -9.05 10.26
N LEU A 69 8.35 -10.30 9.98
CA LEU A 69 9.72 -10.77 10.15
C LEU A 69 10.70 -10.04 9.23
N GLN A 70 10.33 -9.80 7.96
CA GLN A 70 11.16 -9.01 7.04
C GLN A 70 11.33 -7.57 7.53
N VAL A 71 10.29 -6.96 8.09
CA VAL A 71 10.37 -5.64 8.73
C VAL A 71 11.30 -5.69 9.94
N ALA A 72 11.17 -6.69 10.81
CA ALA A 72 12.02 -6.83 12.00
C ALA A 72 13.51 -7.04 11.67
N GLN A 73 13.82 -7.74 10.58
CA GLN A 73 15.19 -7.93 10.12
C GLN A 73 15.92 -6.61 9.83
N ILE A 74 15.21 -5.57 9.41
CA ILE A 74 15.80 -4.23 9.18
C ILE A 74 16.42 -3.68 10.46
N LEU A 75 15.81 -3.94 11.63
CA LEU A 75 16.30 -3.42 12.92
C LEU A 75 17.68 -3.96 13.28
N SER A 76 17.99 -5.19 12.87
CA SER A 76 19.26 -5.87 13.16
C SER A 76 20.29 -5.78 12.03
N ASP A 77 19.93 -5.24 10.86
CA ASP A 77 20.86 -5.11 9.75
C ASP A 77 21.87 -3.97 9.99
N PRO A 78 23.18 -4.27 10.08
CA PRO A 78 24.21 -3.24 10.27
C PRO A 78 24.35 -2.29 9.08
N GLU A 79 23.90 -2.70 7.89
CA GLU A 79 23.91 -1.86 6.68
C GLU A 79 22.67 -0.98 6.52
N ALA A 80 21.62 -1.18 7.33
CA ALA A 80 20.43 -0.33 7.32
C ALA A 80 20.74 1.07 7.85
N SER A 81 20.16 2.10 7.23
CA SER A 81 20.25 3.46 7.76
C SER A 81 19.48 3.60 9.07
N GLU A 82 19.81 4.61 9.86
CA GLU A 82 19.04 4.93 11.06
C GLU A 82 17.57 5.28 10.72
N ASN A 83 17.34 5.87 9.53
CA ASN A 83 15.99 6.12 9.05
C ASN A 83 15.25 4.84 8.66
N ASP A 84 15.94 3.86 8.00
CA ASP A 84 15.36 2.54 7.72
C ASP A 84 14.91 1.84 9.02
N LYS A 85 15.79 1.80 10.02
CA LYS A 85 15.50 1.19 11.33
C LYS A 85 14.34 1.88 12.05
N TYR A 86 14.35 3.21 12.04
CA TYR A 86 13.28 3.98 12.65
C TYR A 86 11.91 3.70 12.00
N VAL A 87 11.84 3.71 10.67
CA VAL A 87 10.61 3.41 9.93
C VAL A 87 10.15 1.97 10.18
N ALA A 88 11.08 1.01 10.18
CA ALA A 88 10.79 -0.39 10.48
C ALA A 88 10.19 -0.57 11.90
N LEU A 89 10.76 0.11 12.90
CA LEU A 89 10.21 0.11 14.26
C LEU A 89 8.78 0.66 14.30
N GLN A 90 8.51 1.75 13.55
CA GLN A 90 7.15 2.31 13.49
C GLN A 90 6.17 1.37 12.79
N PHE A 91 6.59 0.59 11.79
CA PHE A 91 5.74 -0.43 11.17
C PHE A 91 5.37 -1.54 12.14
N LEU A 92 6.31 -2.05 12.93
CA LEU A 92 6.02 -3.08 13.94
C LEU A 92 5.10 -2.56 15.05
N ARG A 93 5.31 -1.34 15.53
CA ARG A 93 4.40 -0.68 16.50
C ARG A 93 3.01 -0.47 15.91
N ASN A 94 2.94 -0.12 14.63
CA ASN A 94 1.67 0.03 13.93
C ASN A 94 0.94 -1.31 13.78
N ALA A 95 1.68 -2.38 13.46
CA ALA A 95 1.12 -3.73 13.40
C ALA A 95 0.59 -4.19 14.76
N GLU A 96 1.33 -3.93 15.85
CA GLU A 96 0.86 -4.19 17.23
C GLU A 96 -0.42 -3.41 17.57
N THR A 97 -0.47 -2.13 17.19
CA THR A 97 -1.64 -1.29 17.41
C THR A 97 -2.85 -1.78 16.62
N ALA A 98 -2.65 -2.10 15.35
CA ALA A 98 -3.72 -2.55 14.46
C ALA A 98 -4.25 -3.94 14.85
N ALA A 99 -3.38 -4.86 15.30
CA ALA A 99 -3.77 -6.22 15.71
C ALA A 99 -4.78 -6.27 16.87
N LYS A 100 -5.03 -5.14 17.54
CA LYS A 100 -6.10 -5.00 18.54
C LYS A 100 -7.51 -4.96 17.92
N GLY A 101 -7.63 -4.86 16.59
CA GLY A 101 -8.89 -4.91 15.85
C GLY A 101 -9.76 -3.64 15.96
N ILE A 102 -9.17 -2.49 16.34
CA ILE A 102 -9.90 -1.23 16.54
C ILE A 102 -9.53 -0.19 15.48
N LEU A 103 -8.25 0.09 15.32
CA LEU A 103 -7.70 1.01 14.34
C LEU A 103 -7.11 0.21 13.18
N PRO A 104 -7.62 0.34 11.93
CA PRO A 104 -7.04 -0.36 10.80
C PRO A 104 -5.58 0.05 10.58
N PHE A 105 -4.79 -0.87 10.04
CA PHE A 105 -3.35 -0.71 9.83
C PHE A 105 -3.02 0.57 9.03
N CYS A 106 -3.81 0.85 8.00
CA CYS A 106 -3.65 1.99 7.11
C CYS A 106 -4.95 2.80 7.03
N GLN A 107 -4.87 4.12 6.89
CA GLN A 107 -6.03 4.97 6.64
C GLN A 107 -6.68 4.70 5.27
N ASP A 108 -5.88 4.26 4.29
CA ASP A 108 -6.39 3.81 3.00
C ASP A 108 -6.72 2.32 3.10
N THR A 109 -7.96 2.01 3.48
CA THR A 109 -8.43 0.64 3.63
C THR A 109 -8.70 -0.05 2.28
N GLY A 110 -8.48 0.67 1.17
CA GLY A 110 -8.28 0.13 -0.16
C GLY A 110 -9.53 -0.36 -0.87
N THR A 111 -9.29 -0.94 -2.05
CA THR A 111 -10.28 -1.68 -2.83
C THR A 111 -10.22 -3.15 -2.44
N ALA A 112 -11.37 -3.75 -2.16
CA ALA A 112 -11.49 -5.19 -1.97
C ALA A 112 -11.36 -5.92 -3.31
N ILE A 113 -10.40 -6.85 -3.39
CA ILE A 113 -10.13 -7.67 -4.57
C ILE A 113 -10.15 -9.14 -4.15
N ILE A 114 -10.92 -9.94 -4.84
CA ILE A 114 -11.08 -11.38 -4.60
C ILE A 114 -10.75 -12.13 -5.88
N HIS A 115 -9.75 -12.99 -5.83
CA HIS A 115 -9.47 -13.97 -6.86
C HIS A 115 -9.82 -15.36 -6.33
N GLY A 116 -10.80 -16.02 -6.95
CA GLY A 116 -11.32 -17.31 -6.56
C GLY A 116 -11.03 -18.39 -7.60
N GLU A 117 -10.65 -19.58 -7.15
CA GLU A 117 -10.55 -20.80 -7.93
C GLU A 117 -11.63 -21.78 -7.47
N LYS A 118 -12.72 -21.87 -8.23
CA LYS A 118 -13.87 -22.74 -7.94
C LYS A 118 -13.71 -24.11 -8.58
N GLY A 119 -13.53 -25.14 -7.77
CA GLY A 119 -13.49 -26.51 -8.23
C GLY A 119 -14.79 -26.89 -8.97
N GLN A 120 -14.68 -27.68 -10.05
CA GLN A 120 -15.83 -28.12 -10.84
C GLN A 120 -16.86 -28.93 -10.03
N ARG A 121 -16.49 -29.44 -8.86
CA ARG A 121 -17.35 -30.17 -7.93
C ARG A 121 -17.76 -29.35 -6.71
N VAL A 122 -17.67 -28.01 -6.81
CA VAL A 122 -18.21 -27.08 -5.81
C VAL A 122 -19.52 -26.52 -6.32
N TRP A 123 -20.58 -26.72 -5.56
CA TRP A 123 -21.91 -26.25 -5.88
C TRP A 123 -22.38 -25.16 -4.92
N THR A 124 -22.75 -24.03 -5.50
CA THR A 124 -23.47 -22.92 -4.89
C THR A 124 -24.78 -22.74 -5.66
N ASP A 125 -25.91 -22.56 -4.97
CA ASP A 125 -27.22 -22.36 -5.57
C ASP A 125 -27.68 -20.89 -5.51
N PHE A 126 -26.70 -19.98 -5.53
CA PHE A 126 -26.85 -18.51 -5.43
C PHE A 126 -25.72 -17.83 -6.21
N GLU A 127 -25.78 -16.49 -6.32
CA GLU A 127 -24.73 -15.68 -6.94
C GLU A 127 -23.53 -15.55 -5.99
N ASP A 128 -22.40 -16.16 -6.35
CA ASP A 128 -21.17 -16.13 -5.54
C ASP A 128 -20.66 -14.69 -5.34
N GLU A 129 -20.72 -13.86 -6.38
CA GLU A 129 -20.30 -12.48 -6.34
C GLU A 129 -21.14 -11.65 -5.36
N GLU A 130 -22.47 -11.87 -5.30
CA GLU A 130 -23.35 -11.22 -4.31
C GLU A 130 -22.97 -11.60 -2.88
N ALA A 131 -22.72 -12.89 -2.64
CA ALA A 131 -22.35 -13.38 -1.30
C ALA A 131 -21.02 -12.82 -0.82
N LEU A 132 -20.00 -12.82 -1.70
CA LEU A 132 -18.68 -12.25 -1.43
C LEU A 132 -18.75 -10.72 -1.22
N SER A 133 -19.50 -10.01 -2.07
CA SER A 133 -19.74 -8.58 -1.92
C SER A 133 -20.46 -8.24 -0.62
N ARG A 134 -21.39 -9.08 -0.17
CA ARG A 134 -22.07 -8.91 1.11
C ARG A 134 -21.08 -8.97 2.28
N GLY A 135 -20.10 -9.88 2.24
CA GLY A 135 -19.04 -9.95 3.25
C GLY A 135 -18.18 -8.67 3.26
N VAL A 136 -17.76 -8.18 2.10
CA VAL A 136 -17.06 -6.88 1.97
C VAL A 136 -17.88 -5.74 2.55
N TYR A 137 -19.16 -5.64 2.15
CA TYR A 137 -20.08 -4.62 2.68
C TYR A 137 -20.15 -4.65 4.21
N ASN A 138 -20.32 -5.84 4.79
CA ASN A 138 -20.42 -6.01 6.24
C ASN A 138 -19.16 -5.48 6.94
N THR A 139 -17.98 -5.91 6.50
CA THR A 139 -16.71 -5.45 7.09
C THR A 139 -16.57 -3.94 7.00
N PHE A 140 -16.70 -3.36 5.81
CA PHE A 140 -16.47 -1.91 5.63
C PHE A 140 -17.53 -1.03 6.31
N THR A 141 -18.73 -1.54 6.57
CA THR A 141 -19.78 -0.79 7.27
C THR A 141 -19.74 -0.96 8.78
N GLN A 142 -19.31 -2.13 9.29
CA GLN A 142 -19.30 -2.46 10.72
C GLN A 142 -17.99 -2.06 11.41
N ASP A 143 -16.84 -2.24 10.72
CA ASP A 143 -15.54 -1.87 11.25
C ASP A 143 -15.23 -0.37 11.03
N ASN A 144 -14.19 0.12 11.69
CA ASN A 144 -13.74 1.51 11.63
C ASN A 144 -12.92 1.81 10.36
N LEU A 145 -13.41 1.34 9.20
CA LEU A 145 -12.75 1.47 7.92
C LEU A 145 -13.21 2.71 7.16
N ARG A 146 -12.42 3.12 6.16
CA ARG A 146 -12.71 4.23 5.26
C ARG A 146 -13.33 3.72 3.97
N TYR A 147 -14.36 4.39 3.47
CA TYR A 147 -14.91 4.13 2.15
C TYR A 147 -14.05 4.79 1.07
N SER A 148 -13.47 4.00 0.19
CA SER A 148 -12.54 4.48 -0.85
C SER A 148 -13.06 4.33 -2.27
N GLN A 149 -14.27 3.75 -2.46
CA GLN A 149 -14.85 3.56 -3.78
C GLN A 149 -15.74 4.73 -4.18
N ASN A 150 -15.52 5.25 -5.39
CA ASN A 150 -16.36 6.25 -6.02
C ASN A 150 -17.14 5.62 -7.18
N ALA A 151 -18.44 5.93 -7.24
CA ALA A 151 -19.30 5.56 -8.35
C ALA A 151 -19.34 6.71 -9.38
N PRO A 152 -19.06 6.45 -10.66
CA PRO A 152 -19.22 7.45 -11.71
C PRO A 152 -20.71 7.66 -11.99
N LEU A 153 -21.17 8.91 -11.90
CA LEU A 153 -22.52 9.32 -12.31
C LEU A 153 -22.58 9.61 -13.80
N ASN A 154 -21.48 10.10 -14.34
CA ASN A 154 -21.20 10.30 -15.76
C ASN A 154 -19.68 10.32 -15.96
N MET A 155 -19.16 10.81 -17.08
CA MET A 155 -17.72 10.83 -17.37
C MET A 155 -16.93 11.74 -16.40
N TYR A 156 -17.54 12.73 -15.79
CA TYR A 156 -16.88 13.78 -15.00
C TYR A 156 -17.31 13.79 -13.53
N ASP A 157 -18.54 13.38 -13.23
CA ASP A 157 -19.11 13.44 -11.89
C ASP A 157 -19.07 12.09 -11.21
N GLU A 158 -18.61 12.10 -9.95
CA GLU A 158 -18.48 10.91 -9.11
C GLU A 158 -19.12 11.14 -7.73
N VAL A 159 -19.55 10.06 -7.11
CA VAL A 159 -20.04 10.05 -5.72
C VAL A 159 -19.43 8.89 -4.96
N ASN A 160 -19.01 9.12 -3.71
CA ASN A 160 -18.53 8.02 -2.86
C ASN A 160 -19.67 7.05 -2.56
N THR A 161 -19.43 5.76 -2.74
CA THR A 161 -20.46 4.70 -2.59
C THR A 161 -20.90 4.47 -1.14
N ARG A 162 -20.13 4.94 -0.16
CA ARG A 162 -20.37 4.82 1.29
C ARG A 162 -20.53 3.38 1.81
N CYS A 163 -20.00 2.42 1.08
CA CYS A 163 -20.00 1.00 1.45
C CYS A 163 -18.79 0.23 0.91
N ASN A 164 -17.89 0.92 0.22
CA ASN A 164 -16.69 0.37 -0.43
C ASN A 164 -16.97 -0.67 -1.53
N LEU A 165 -18.20 -0.73 -2.05
CA LEU A 165 -18.54 -1.50 -3.24
C LEU A 165 -18.54 -0.59 -4.49
N PRO A 166 -18.34 -1.16 -5.70
CA PRO A 166 -18.16 -2.58 -5.97
C PRO A 166 -16.76 -3.09 -5.57
N ALA A 167 -16.68 -4.36 -5.18
CA ALA A 167 -15.43 -5.10 -5.10
C ALA A 167 -15.03 -5.61 -6.49
N GLN A 168 -13.74 -5.88 -6.70
CA GLN A 168 -13.31 -6.66 -7.86
C GLN A 168 -13.36 -8.15 -7.48
N ILE A 169 -14.15 -8.95 -8.19
CA ILE A 169 -14.32 -10.37 -7.92
C ILE A 169 -14.13 -11.13 -9.23
N ASP A 170 -13.08 -11.95 -9.29
CA ASP A 170 -12.74 -12.78 -10.43
C ASP A 170 -12.72 -14.25 -9.97
N ILE A 171 -13.60 -15.11 -10.55
CA ILE A 171 -13.70 -16.53 -10.21
C ILE A 171 -13.36 -17.36 -11.42
N GLU A 172 -12.31 -18.17 -11.31
CA GLU A 172 -11.89 -19.12 -12.36
C GLU A 172 -12.38 -20.53 -12.01
N ALA A 173 -12.90 -21.25 -13.02
CA ALA A 173 -13.25 -22.65 -12.87
C ALA A 173 -11.99 -23.52 -12.98
N VAL A 174 -11.79 -24.41 -12.00
CA VAL A 174 -10.64 -25.32 -11.94
C VAL A 174 -11.12 -26.76 -11.70
N GLU A 175 -10.25 -27.73 -11.95
CA GLU A 175 -10.53 -29.12 -11.56
C GLU A 175 -10.49 -29.26 -10.03
N GLY A 176 -11.38 -30.07 -9.46
CA GLY A 176 -11.35 -30.39 -8.03
C GLY A 176 -12.68 -30.18 -7.32
N ASP A 177 -12.63 -30.24 -6.00
CA ASP A 177 -13.74 -30.16 -5.06
C ASP A 177 -13.46 -29.18 -3.89
N GLU A 178 -12.49 -28.29 -4.09
CA GLU A 178 -12.19 -27.20 -3.18
C GLU A 178 -12.55 -25.84 -3.81
N TYR A 179 -12.89 -24.86 -2.99
CA TYR A 179 -13.03 -23.48 -3.40
C TYR A 179 -11.94 -22.65 -2.71
N ARG A 180 -10.97 -22.19 -3.47
CA ARG A 180 -9.78 -21.48 -2.98
C ARG A 180 -9.85 -20.01 -3.34
N PHE A 181 -9.31 -19.16 -2.47
CA PHE A 181 -9.31 -17.72 -2.65
C PHE A 181 -7.96 -17.10 -2.25
N VAL A 182 -7.63 -16.00 -2.91
CA VAL A 182 -6.75 -14.97 -2.37
C VAL A 182 -7.50 -13.64 -2.37
N MET A 183 -7.51 -12.98 -1.24
CA MET A 183 -8.21 -11.72 -1.03
C MET A 183 -7.22 -10.62 -0.67
N VAL A 184 -7.40 -9.45 -1.27
CA VAL A 184 -6.45 -8.33 -1.19
C VAL A 184 -7.19 -7.04 -0.91
N ALA A 185 -6.75 -6.28 0.10
CA ALA A 185 -7.15 -4.90 0.29
C ALA A 185 -6.09 -3.96 -0.32
N LYS A 186 -6.34 -3.48 -1.54
CA LYS A 186 -5.36 -2.73 -2.34
C LYS A 186 -5.55 -1.23 -2.19
N GLY A 187 -4.65 -0.55 -1.50
CA GLY A 187 -4.66 0.91 -1.38
C GLY A 187 -4.35 1.62 -2.71
N GLY A 188 -4.92 2.80 -2.91
CA GLY A 188 -4.76 3.59 -4.13
C GLY A 188 -3.30 3.95 -4.43
N GLY A 189 -2.48 4.21 -3.41
CA GLY A 189 -1.06 4.51 -3.59
C GLY A 189 -0.30 3.36 -4.23
N SER A 190 -0.50 2.13 -3.79
CA SER A 190 0.15 0.96 -4.40
C SER A 190 -0.50 0.55 -5.72
N ALA A 191 -1.82 0.73 -5.88
CA ALA A 191 -2.50 0.51 -7.15
C ALA A 191 -1.94 1.39 -8.27
N ASN A 192 -1.65 2.67 -7.98
CA ASN A 192 -1.04 3.62 -8.90
C ASN A 192 0.43 3.30 -9.28
N LYS A 193 1.05 2.29 -8.65
CA LYS A 193 2.39 1.79 -9.00
C LYS A 193 2.32 0.49 -9.81
N THR A 194 1.24 0.30 -10.56
CA THR A 194 1.08 -0.78 -11.53
C THR A 194 1.27 -0.23 -12.94
N TYR A 195 2.23 -0.79 -13.66
CA TYR A 195 2.63 -0.33 -14.98
C TYR A 195 2.63 -1.47 -15.98
N PHE A 196 2.27 -1.15 -17.22
CA PHE A 196 2.33 -2.05 -18.36
C PHE A 196 3.18 -1.42 -19.47
N TYR A 197 4.19 -2.13 -19.92
CA TYR A 197 5.11 -1.70 -20.98
C TYR A 197 4.97 -2.64 -22.17
N PRO A 198 4.45 -2.18 -23.34
CA PRO A 198 4.30 -2.98 -24.54
C PRO A 198 5.64 -3.12 -25.27
N MET A 199 6.51 -3.99 -24.74
CA MET A 199 7.86 -4.19 -25.27
C MET A 199 7.91 -5.26 -26.37
N THR A 200 9.10 -5.48 -26.91
CA THR A 200 9.40 -6.48 -27.94
C THR A 200 10.54 -7.41 -27.50
N LYS A 201 10.85 -8.42 -28.33
CA LYS A 201 11.98 -9.34 -28.09
C LYS A 201 13.31 -8.62 -27.84
N ALA A 202 13.52 -7.44 -28.42
CA ALA A 202 14.77 -6.68 -28.25
C ALA A 202 15.08 -6.37 -26.79
N THR A 203 14.05 -6.07 -25.96
CA THR A 203 14.22 -5.79 -24.52
C THR A 203 14.71 -7.00 -23.73
N ILE A 204 14.30 -8.21 -24.14
CA ILE A 204 14.68 -9.47 -23.46
C ILE A 204 15.73 -10.25 -24.27
N GLN A 205 16.53 -9.58 -25.07
CA GLN A 205 17.53 -10.24 -25.91
C GLN A 205 18.62 -10.92 -25.09
N ASN A 206 19.08 -10.23 -24.05
CA ASN A 206 20.07 -10.71 -23.09
C ASN A 206 19.95 -9.90 -21.77
N GLU A 207 20.77 -10.27 -20.78
CA GLU A 207 20.80 -9.57 -19.49
C GLU A 207 21.18 -8.09 -19.61
N GLY A 208 22.11 -7.76 -20.52
CA GLY A 208 22.54 -6.37 -20.75
C GLY A 208 21.46 -5.44 -21.31
N THR A 209 20.37 -5.99 -21.87
CA THR A 209 19.22 -5.18 -22.32
C THR A 209 18.08 -5.21 -21.31
N LEU A 210 17.85 -6.33 -20.63
CA LEU A 210 16.72 -6.49 -19.71
C LEU A 210 16.99 -5.86 -18.34
N LEU A 211 18.12 -6.17 -17.71
CA LEU A 211 18.40 -5.70 -16.34
C LEU A 211 18.39 -4.17 -16.24
N PRO A 212 19.07 -3.39 -17.12
CA PRO A 212 19.01 -1.92 -17.07
C PRO A 212 17.60 -1.37 -17.25
N PHE A 213 16.77 -1.98 -18.11
CA PHE A 213 15.38 -1.59 -18.29
C PHE A 213 14.59 -1.77 -16.99
N LEU A 214 14.69 -2.93 -16.34
CA LEU A 214 13.96 -3.20 -15.10
C LEU A 214 14.43 -2.28 -13.96
N VAL A 215 15.74 -2.02 -13.85
CA VAL A 215 16.30 -1.08 -12.87
C VAL A 215 15.80 0.35 -13.09
N GLU A 216 15.76 0.82 -14.35
CA GLU A 216 15.20 2.14 -14.67
C GLU A 216 13.74 2.26 -14.22
N LYS A 217 12.91 1.22 -14.50
CA LYS A 217 11.50 1.24 -14.09
C LYS A 217 11.33 1.17 -12.57
N MET A 218 12.15 0.39 -11.89
CA MET A 218 12.16 0.31 -10.43
C MET A 218 12.54 1.67 -9.78
N ASN A 219 13.53 2.38 -10.32
CA ASN A 219 13.90 3.73 -9.87
C ASN A 219 12.74 4.72 -9.93
N SER A 220 11.81 4.56 -10.88
CA SER A 220 10.64 5.44 -11.03
C SER A 220 9.54 5.22 -9.99
N LEU A 221 9.62 4.20 -9.15
CA LEU A 221 8.59 3.90 -8.14
C LEU A 221 8.46 5.02 -7.09
N GLY A 222 9.59 5.58 -6.64
CA GLY A 222 9.59 6.59 -5.58
C GLY A 222 9.03 6.06 -4.26
N THR A 223 8.66 6.95 -3.35
CA THR A 223 8.21 6.60 -1.98
C THR A 223 6.71 6.81 -1.72
N ALA A 224 5.96 7.29 -2.73
CA ALA A 224 4.54 7.65 -2.56
C ALA A 224 3.63 6.48 -2.17
N ALA A 225 4.00 5.24 -2.52
CA ALA A 225 3.26 4.03 -2.15
C ALA A 225 3.76 3.37 -0.85
N CYS A 226 4.61 4.02 -0.06
CA CYS A 226 5.12 3.58 1.24
C CYS A 226 5.99 2.31 1.15
N PRO A 227 7.26 2.43 0.70
CA PRO A 227 8.23 1.33 0.83
C PRO A 227 8.52 1.02 2.31
N PRO A 228 9.16 -0.13 2.62
CA PRO A 228 9.70 -1.13 1.69
C PRO A 228 8.64 -1.87 0.92
N TYR A 229 8.92 -2.14 -0.37
CA TYR A 229 7.99 -2.80 -1.27
C TYR A 229 8.24 -4.31 -1.40
N HIS A 230 7.17 -5.06 -1.71
CA HIS A 230 7.26 -6.31 -2.46
C HIS A 230 7.05 -5.95 -3.93
N ILE A 231 8.12 -6.02 -4.73
CA ILE A 231 8.07 -5.62 -6.14
C ILE A 231 7.83 -6.88 -7.00
N ALA A 232 6.97 -6.77 -7.99
CA ALA A 232 6.79 -7.82 -8.98
C ALA A 232 7.04 -7.30 -10.39
N PHE A 233 7.83 -8.05 -11.15
CA PHE A 233 7.96 -7.93 -12.59
C PHE A 233 7.39 -9.18 -13.26
N VAL A 234 6.63 -8.98 -14.31
CA VAL A 234 6.11 -10.08 -15.15
C VAL A 234 6.50 -9.82 -16.58
N ILE A 235 7.25 -10.77 -17.16
CA ILE A 235 7.81 -10.66 -18.50
C ILE A 235 7.09 -11.66 -19.39
N GLY A 236 6.35 -11.17 -20.38
CA GLY A 236 5.48 -11.94 -21.25
C GLY A 236 4.02 -11.91 -20.78
N GLY A 237 3.24 -12.79 -21.33
CA GLY A 237 1.79 -12.92 -21.14
C GLY A 237 1.08 -13.16 -22.45
N THR A 238 0.04 -13.96 -22.41
CA THR A 238 -0.82 -14.26 -23.59
C THR A 238 -1.75 -13.09 -23.90
N SER A 239 -1.97 -12.21 -22.93
CA SER A 239 -2.70 -10.93 -23.06
C SER A 239 -2.18 -9.90 -22.05
N ALA A 240 -2.61 -8.65 -22.19
CA ALA A 240 -2.31 -7.56 -21.23
C ALA A 240 -2.93 -7.86 -19.87
N GLU A 241 -4.17 -8.34 -19.83
CA GLU A 241 -4.89 -8.69 -18.60
C GLU A 241 -4.16 -9.82 -17.85
N LYS A 242 -3.71 -10.88 -18.56
CA LYS A 242 -2.98 -11.98 -17.92
C LYS A 242 -1.63 -11.53 -17.36
N ASN A 243 -0.93 -10.62 -18.04
CA ASN A 243 0.30 -10.01 -17.52
C ASN A 243 0.02 -9.23 -16.23
N LEU A 244 -0.96 -8.30 -16.24
CA LEU A 244 -1.27 -7.44 -15.09
C LEU A 244 -1.88 -8.19 -13.91
N LEU A 245 -2.72 -9.20 -14.15
CA LEU A 245 -3.22 -10.09 -13.10
C LEU A 245 -2.04 -10.83 -12.43
N THR A 246 -1.11 -11.35 -13.25
CA THR A 246 0.08 -12.03 -12.73
C THR A 246 0.95 -11.08 -11.90
N VAL A 247 1.13 -9.81 -12.32
CA VAL A 247 1.83 -8.77 -11.52
C VAL A 247 1.18 -8.62 -10.15
N LYS A 248 -0.15 -8.48 -10.12
CA LYS A 248 -0.89 -8.31 -8.86
C LYS A 248 -0.65 -9.48 -7.92
N LEU A 249 -0.83 -10.71 -8.40
CA LEU A 249 -0.70 -11.92 -7.60
C LEU A 249 0.77 -12.20 -7.22
N ALA A 250 1.73 -11.92 -8.09
CA ALA A 250 3.16 -12.04 -7.79
C ALA A 250 3.60 -11.06 -6.69
N SER A 251 3.08 -9.83 -6.69
CA SER A 251 3.42 -8.82 -5.69
C SER A 251 2.98 -9.18 -4.26
N ILE A 252 2.06 -10.12 -4.13
CA ILE A 252 1.59 -10.68 -2.83
C ILE A 252 2.08 -12.11 -2.60
N LYS A 253 3.11 -12.54 -3.33
CA LYS A 253 3.77 -13.85 -3.18
C LYS A 253 2.90 -15.08 -3.54
N TYR A 254 1.76 -14.87 -4.23
CA TYR A 254 0.87 -15.97 -4.59
C TYR A 254 1.54 -17.03 -5.46
N TYR A 255 2.49 -16.63 -6.32
CA TYR A 255 3.21 -17.50 -7.24
C TYR A 255 4.58 -17.99 -6.72
N ASP A 256 4.84 -17.93 -5.42
CA ASP A 256 6.15 -18.31 -4.87
C ASP A 256 6.50 -19.80 -5.05
N SER A 257 5.50 -20.66 -5.25
CA SER A 257 5.67 -22.09 -5.49
C SER A 257 5.81 -22.49 -6.98
N LEU A 258 5.89 -21.52 -7.91
CA LEU A 258 6.16 -21.81 -9.32
C LEU A 258 7.53 -22.46 -9.52
N PRO A 259 7.72 -23.28 -10.60
CA PRO A 259 9.03 -23.73 -11.00
C PRO A 259 10.01 -22.57 -11.21
N THR A 260 11.32 -22.85 -11.08
CA THR A 260 12.39 -21.86 -11.30
C THR A 260 12.99 -21.92 -12.71
N THR A 261 12.48 -22.80 -13.56
CA THR A 261 12.89 -22.93 -14.96
C THR A 261 11.68 -23.11 -15.87
N GLY A 262 11.78 -22.57 -17.07
CA GLY A 262 10.79 -22.82 -18.14
C GLY A 262 11.01 -24.18 -18.83
N ASP A 263 10.04 -24.55 -19.65
CA ASP A 263 10.13 -25.66 -20.59
C ASP A 263 9.34 -25.38 -21.89
N GLU A 264 9.34 -26.34 -22.81
CA GLU A 264 8.67 -26.22 -24.11
C GLU A 264 7.12 -26.23 -24.05
N THR A 265 6.53 -26.59 -22.89
CA THR A 265 5.07 -26.59 -22.71
C THR A 265 4.51 -25.18 -22.51
N GLY A 266 5.37 -24.20 -22.28
CA GLY A 266 4.97 -22.81 -22.03
C GLY A 266 4.56 -22.55 -20.58
N ARG A 267 5.06 -23.36 -19.62
CA ARG A 267 4.80 -23.11 -18.20
C ARG A 267 5.44 -21.81 -17.75
N ALA A 268 4.76 -21.12 -16.83
CA ALA A 268 5.30 -19.97 -16.10
C ALA A 268 6.42 -20.43 -15.15
N PHE A 269 7.41 -19.56 -14.93
CA PHE A 269 8.46 -19.81 -13.94
C PHE A 269 8.94 -18.52 -13.27
N ARG A 270 9.57 -18.66 -12.11
CA ARG A 270 10.29 -17.59 -11.41
C ARG A 270 11.76 -17.61 -11.78
N ASP A 271 12.31 -16.44 -12.09
CA ASP A 271 13.74 -16.27 -12.33
C ASP A 271 14.44 -15.77 -11.04
N ILE A 272 14.83 -16.71 -10.18
CA ILE A 272 15.41 -16.42 -8.86
C ILE A 272 16.73 -15.63 -8.99
N ASP A 273 17.57 -15.95 -9.97
CA ASP A 273 18.84 -15.25 -10.19
C ASP A 273 18.61 -13.75 -10.53
N LEU A 274 17.59 -13.48 -11.34
CA LEU A 274 17.24 -12.11 -11.70
C LEU A 274 16.55 -11.38 -10.55
N GLU A 275 15.74 -12.07 -9.72
CA GLU A 275 15.16 -11.53 -8.48
C GLU A 275 16.26 -11.04 -7.53
N GLU A 276 17.30 -11.85 -7.29
CA GLU A 276 18.44 -11.49 -6.44
C GLU A 276 19.26 -10.32 -6.99
N LYS A 277 19.51 -10.29 -8.30
CA LYS A 277 20.22 -9.18 -8.95
C LYS A 277 19.44 -7.88 -8.80
N LEU A 278 18.15 -7.90 -9.08
CA LEU A 278 17.29 -6.72 -8.95
C LEU A 278 17.18 -6.23 -7.50
N LEU A 279 17.11 -7.14 -6.52
CA LEU A 279 17.09 -6.76 -5.12
C LEU A 279 18.39 -6.06 -4.70
N LYS A 280 19.54 -6.53 -5.18
CA LYS A 280 20.84 -5.85 -4.98
C LYS A 280 20.84 -4.45 -5.60
N GLU A 281 20.26 -4.27 -6.78
CA GLU A 281 20.12 -2.95 -7.40
C GLU A 281 19.13 -2.05 -6.64
N ALA A 282 18.00 -2.60 -6.15
CA ALA A 282 17.04 -1.88 -5.31
C ALA A 282 17.69 -1.30 -4.04
N HIS A 283 18.57 -2.08 -3.41
CA HIS A 283 19.31 -1.66 -2.22
C HIS A 283 20.31 -0.53 -2.48
N LYS A 284 20.77 -0.34 -3.73
CA LYS A 284 21.69 0.75 -4.11
C LYS A 284 20.99 2.08 -4.41
N ILE A 285 19.67 2.08 -4.65
CA ILE A 285 18.92 3.28 -5.08
C ILE A 285 19.03 4.42 -4.07
N GLY A 286 19.09 4.09 -2.77
CA GLY A 286 19.27 5.08 -1.71
C GLY A 286 17.97 5.68 -1.14
N LEU A 287 16.81 5.39 -1.73
CA LEU A 287 15.50 5.84 -1.21
C LEU A 287 15.18 5.26 0.16
N GLY A 288 15.65 4.04 0.44
CA GLY A 288 15.40 3.35 1.69
C GLY A 288 13.92 3.15 1.99
N ALA A 289 13.62 2.92 3.25
CA ALA A 289 12.26 2.86 3.78
C ALA A 289 11.68 4.28 3.91
N GLN A 290 11.53 5.01 2.80
CA GLN A 290 10.94 6.34 2.60
C GLN A 290 11.87 7.56 2.80
N PHE A 291 12.90 7.51 3.66
CA PHE A 291 13.68 8.70 4.07
C PHE A 291 15.20 8.49 3.96
N GLY A 292 15.63 7.70 2.99
CA GLY A 292 17.04 7.42 2.72
C GLY A 292 17.54 6.15 3.40
N GLY A 293 18.25 5.33 2.65
CA GLY A 293 18.82 4.07 3.13
C GLY A 293 18.80 2.96 2.09
N LYS A 294 18.87 1.72 2.57
CA LYS A 294 18.95 0.50 1.80
C LYS A 294 17.58 -0.04 1.35
N TYR A 295 16.58 0.03 2.21
CA TYR A 295 15.37 -0.79 2.12
C TYR A 295 14.25 -0.17 1.28
N LEU A 296 14.48 0.05 -0.03
CA LEU A 296 13.38 0.34 -0.96
C LEU A 296 12.43 -0.86 -1.11
N ALA A 297 12.98 -2.08 -1.07
CA ALA A 297 12.22 -3.31 -1.22
C ALA A 297 12.63 -4.35 -0.19
N HIS A 298 11.66 -5.14 0.27
CA HIS A 298 11.91 -6.36 1.04
C HIS A 298 12.38 -7.50 0.13
N ASP A 299 11.71 -7.63 -1.01
CA ASP A 299 11.96 -8.67 -1.99
C ASP A 299 11.41 -8.28 -3.37
N ILE A 300 11.84 -9.02 -4.38
CA ILE A 300 11.40 -8.86 -5.76
C ILE A 300 10.97 -10.21 -6.31
N ARG A 301 9.92 -10.23 -7.13
CA ARG A 301 9.47 -11.41 -7.89
C ARG A 301 9.61 -11.13 -9.36
N VAL A 302 10.19 -12.07 -10.09
CA VAL A 302 10.29 -12.02 -11.54
C VAL A 302 9.63 -13.27 -12.13
N ILE A 303 8.46 -13.08 -12.74
CA ILE A 303 7.71 -14.17 -13.36
C ILE A 303 7.87 -14.08 -14.88
N ARG A 304 8.22 -15.22 -15.50
CA ARG A 304 8.31 -15.36 -16.95
C ARG A 304 7.13 -16.15 -17.47
N LEU A 305 6.37 -15.54 -18.38
CA LEU A 305 5.19 -16.13 -19.02
C LEU A 305 5.47 -16.40 -20.51
N PRO A 306 4.76 -17.38 -21.13
CA PRO A 306 4.71 -17.50 -22.58
C PRO A 306 4.11 -16.24 -23.19
N ARG A 307 4.42 -15.95 -24.44
CA ARG A 307 3.99 -14.74 -25.12
C ARG A 307 3.72 -14.97 -26.61
N HIS A 308 2.97 -14.09 -27.22
CA HIS A 308 2.91 -13.99 -28.67
C HIS A 308 4.31 -13.58 -29.23
N GLY A 309 4.71 -14.19 -30.35
CA GLY A 309 6.05 -13.99 -30.93
C GLY A 309 6.39 -12.51 -31.25
N ALA A 310 5.40 -11.72 -31.65
CA ALA A 310 5.55 -10.30 -32.00
C ALA A 310 5.41 -9.33 -30.82
N SER A 311 5.04 -9.82 -29.62
CA SER A 311 4.81 -8.99 -28.43
C SER A 311 5.60 -9.52 -27.25
N CYS A 312 6.13 -8.62 -26.42
CA CYS A 312 6.74 -8.98 -25.15
C CYS A 312 6.32 -7.98 -24.07
N PRO A 313 5.08 -8.08 -23.56
CA PRO A 313 4.63 -7.20 -22.51
C PRO A 313 5.49 -7.40 -21.27
N ILE A 314 5.80 -6.30 -20.58
CA ILE A 314 6.45 -6.30 -19.27
C ILE A 314 5.55 -5.54 -18.33
N GLY A 315 5.14 -6.18 -17.25
CA GLY A 315 4.38 -5.57 -16.18
C GLY A 315 5.24 -5.33 -14.96
N MET A 316 4.98 -4.27 -14.22
CA MET A 316 5.57 -3.99 -12.93
C MET A 316 4.49 -3.55 -11.95
N GLY A 317 4.57 -4.01 -10.71
CA GLY A 317 3.66 -3.59 -9.65
C GLY A 317 4.26 -3.83 -8.28
N VAL A 318 3.60 -3.29 -7.26
CA VAL A 318 4.09 -3.41 -5.89
C VAL A 318 2.97 -3.78 -4.91
N SER A 319 3.33 -4.50 -3.84
CA SER A 319 2.64 -4.43 -2.56
C SER A 319 3.47 -3.54 -1.62
N CYS A 320 2.81 -2.69 -0.87
CA CYS A 320 3.47 -1.69 -0.02
C CYS A 320 3.68 -2.22 1.42
N SER A 321 4.19 -1.38 2.31
CA SER A 321 4.36 -1.71 3.73
C SER A 321 3.08 -2.17 4.44
N ALA A 322 1.90 -1.86 3.88
CA ALA A 322 0.61 -2.43 4.26
C ALA A 322 0.28 -3.60 3.32
N ASP A 323 1.00 -4.71 3.45
CA ASP A 323 0.87 -5.91 2.62
C ASP A 323 -0.38 -6.73 3.01
N ARG A 324 -1.55 -6.19 2.69
CA ARG A 324 -2.86 -6.67 3.12
C ARG A 324 -3.43 -7.69 2.14
N ASN A 325 -3.11 -8.93 2.36
CA ASN A 325 -3.66 -10.05 1.58
C ASN A 325 -3.72 -11.32 2.43
N ILE A 326 -4.68 -12.19 2.12
CA ILE A 326 -4.96 -13.42 2.86
C ILE A 326 -5.43 -14.51 1.90
N LYS A 327 -5.00 -15.74 2.15
CA LYS A 327 -5.53 -16.93 1.49
C LYS A 327 -6.70 -17.49 2.28
N ALA A 328 -7.65 -18.08 1.56
CA ALA A 328 -8.78 -18.78 2.14
C ALA A 328 -9.13 -20.01 1.31
N LYS A 329 -9.80 -20.97 1.93
CA LYS A 329 -10.33 -22.14 1.22
C LYS A 329 -11.56 -22.70 1.89
N ILE A 330 -12.41 -23.31 1.11
CA ILE A 330 -13.53 -24.12 1.56
C ILE A 330 -13.33 -25.54 1.04
N THR A 331 -13.35 -26.49 1.97
CA THR A 331 -13.23 -27.93 1.70
C THR A 331 -14.39 -28.65 2.36
N LYS A 332 -14.50 -29.96 2.19
CA LYS A 332 -15.49 -30.78 2.90
C LYS A 332 -15.41 -30.68 4.43
N ASP A 333 -14.25 -30.26 4.97
CA ASP A 333 -13.97 -30.18 6.41
C ASP A 333 -14.31 -28.79 7.00
N GLY A 334 -14.72 -27.83 6.17
CA GLY A 334 -15.14 -26.49 6.61
C GLY A 334 -14.56 -25.35 5.79
N VAL A 335 -14.71 -24.15 6.33
CA VAL A 335 -14.23 -22.88 5.83
C VAL A 335 -12.97 -22.49 6.59
N PHE A 336 -11.90 -22.19 5.88
CA PHE A 336 -10.58 -21.92 6.44
C PHE A 336 -10.01 -20.59 5.97
N LEU A 337 -9.36 -19.87 6.87
CA LEU A 337 -8.58 -18.67 6.60
C LEU A 337 -7.11 -18.89 6.94
N GLU A 338 -6.22 -18.26 6.19
CA GLU A 338 -4.81 -18.15 6.52
C GLU A 338 -4.63 -17.56 7.93
N LYS A 339 -3.67 -18.08 8.69
CA LYS A 339 -3.38 -17.60 10.03
C LYS A 339 -2.48 -16.37 9.95
N MET A 340 -3.04 -15.22 10.32
CA MET A 340 -2.35 -13.94 10.35
C MET A 340 -1.59 -13.73 11.66
N ASP A 341 -0.64 -12.78 11.69
CA ASP A 341 0.17 -12.46 12.89
C ASP A 341 -0.62 -11.61 13.89
N ALA A 342 -1.15 -12.24 14.92
CA ALA A 342 -1.88 -11.56 15.99
C ALA A 342 -0.96 -10.93 17.06
N ASN A 343 0.33 -11.26 17.08
CA ASN A 343 1.28 -10.83 18.13
C ASN A 343 2.57 -10.24 17.55
N PRO A 344 2.52 -9.22 16.66
CA PRO A 344 3.71 -8.65 16.04
C PRO A 344 4.66 -7.97 17.02
N SER A 345 4.20 -7.59 18.23
CA SER A 345 5.03 -7.03 19.30
C SER A 345 6.17 -7.95 19.76
N GLU A 346 6.03 -9.28 19.60
CA GLU A 346 7.09 -10.23 19.89
C GLU A 346 8.35 -10.01 19.05
N LEU A 347 8.21 -9.39 17.87
CA LEU A 347 9.29 -9.10 16.93
C LEU A 347 10.03 -7.79 17.25
N ILE A 348 9.52 -6.97 18.17
CA ILE A 348 10.19 -5.75 18.62
C ILE A 348 11.22 -6.13 19.67
N PRO A 349 12.52 -5.77 19.49
CA PRO A 349 13.54 -5.94 20.51
C PRO A 349 13.12 -5.36 21.86
N GLU A 350 13.44 -6.03 22.96
CA GLU A 350 12.96 -5.68 24.30
C GLU A 350 13.34 -4.24 24.71
N GLU A 351 14.54 -3.81 24.34
CA GLU A 351 15.05 -2.46 24.57
C GLU A 351 14.25 -1.37 23.82
N LEU A 352 13.56 -1.71 22.72
CA LEU A 352 12.76 -0.81 21.91
C LEU A 352 11.26 -0.88 22.19
N ARG A 353 10.80 -1.74 23.11
CA ARG A 353 9.38 -1.88 23.46
C ARG A 353 8.83 -0.73 24.27
N ARG A 354 9.68 0.01 24.98
CA ARG A 354 9.23 1.13 25.81
C ARG A 354 8.76 2.30 24.96
N PRO A 355 7.65 2.98 25.35
CA PRO A 355 7.23 4.22 24.69
C PRO A 355 8.36 5.26 24.68
N GLY A 356 8.59 5.91 23.54
CA GLY A 356 9.64 6.94 23.39
C GLY A 356 11.03 6.42 23.03
N GLU A 357 11.35 5.14 23.26
CA GLU A 357 12.64 4.56 22.85
C GLU A 357 12.78 4.53 21.33
N GLY A 358 13.95 4.90 20.82
CA GLY A 358 14.23 4.97 19.37
C GLY A 358 13.52 6.11 18.62
N THR A 359 12.86 7.06 19.32
CA THR A 359 12.07 8.13 18.69
C THR A 359 12.69 9.53 18.81
N THR A 360 13.97 9.64 19.12
CA THR A 360 14.65 10.94 19.26
C THR A 360 14.65 11.72 17.94
N GLY A 361 14.00 12.87 17.93
CA GLY A 361 13.97 13.85 16.84
C GLY A 361 14.08 15.26 17.43
N ILE A 362 14.29 16.25 16.57
CA ILE A 362 14.30 17.65 16.99
C ILE A 362 12.85 18.09 17.21
N GLU A 363 12.52 18.54 18.42
CA GLU A 363 11.17 19.04 18.72
C GLU A 363 10.91 20.37 17.99
N ILE A 364 9.81 20.45 17.27
CA ILE A 364 9.32 21.66 16.62
C ILE A 364 7.94 22.00 17.19
N ASP A 365 7.89 23.09 17.95
CA ASP A 365 6.66 23.60 18.53
C ASP A 365 5.91 24.48 17.52
N LEU A 366 4.81 23.96 16.99
CA LEU A 366 4.00 24.57 15.93
C LEU A 366 3.16 25.76 16.45
N ASP A 367 2.86 25.80 17.73
CA ASP A 367 2.02 26.84 18.33
C ASP A 367 2.80 28.17 18.56
N LYS A 368 4.11 28.19 18.27
CA LYS A 368 4.91 29.43 18.20
C LYS A 368 4.59 30.31 16.99
N GLY A 369 3.72 29.85 16.09
CA GLY A 369 3.34 30.55 14.87
C GLY A 369 4.22 30.19 13.67
N ILE A 370 3.63 30.31 12.47
CA ILE A 370 4.21 29.76 11.24
C ILE A 370 5.60 30.33 10.90
N ASP A 371 5.85 31.62 11.17
CA ASP A 371 7.15 32.25 10.91
C ASP A 371 8.25 31.75 11.84
N ALA A 372 7.93 31.53 13.13
CA ALA A 372 8.88 30.95 14.08
C ALA A 372 9.18 29.47 13.74
N VAL A 373 8.17 28.73 13.30
CA VAL A 373 8.33 27.34 12.84
C VAL A 373 9.26 27.26 11.62
N ARG A 374 9.05 28.12 10.63
CA ARG A 374 9.90 28.20 9.43
C ARG A 374 11.35 28.58 9.78
N ALA A 375 11.52 29.56 10.64
CA ALA A 375 12.85 30.00 11.10
C ALA A 375 13.59 28.88 11.86
N GLU A 376 12.86 28.04 12.60
CA GLU A 376 13.45 26.88 13.28
C GLU A 376 13.84 25.81 12.27
N LEU A 377 12.92 25.41 11.36
CA LEU A 377 13.18 24.40 10.33
C LEU A 377 14.35 24.77 9.43
N SER A 378 14.53 26.06 9.11
CA SER A 378 15.62 26.58 8.25
C SER A 378 17.03 26.32 8.80
N LYS A 379 17.15 25.98 10.08
CA LYS A 379 18.45 25.65 10.71
C LYS A 379 18.97 24.26 10.34
N TYR A 380 18.10 23.39 9.85
CA TYR A 380 18.40 21.96 9.66
C TYR A 380 18.38 21.59 8.17
N PRO A 381 19.29 20.69 7.75
CA PRO A 381 19.30 20.22 6.36
C PRO A 381 18.14 19.27 6.06
N VAL A 382 17.88 19.04 4.75
CA VAL A 382 16.98 17.97 4.31
C VAL A 382 17.41 16.62 4.88
N SER A 383 16.47 15.69 5.01
CA SER A 383 16.61 14.39 5.68
C SER A 383 16.67 14.43 7.22
N THR A 384 16.66 15.62 7.83
CA THR A 384 16.60 15.75 9.29
C THR A 384 15.24 15.31 9.81
N ARG A 385 15.26 14.42 10.83
CA ARG A 385 14.05 13.99 11.54
C ARG A 385 13.65 15.02 12.59
N VAL A 386 12.37 15.37 12.58
CA VAL A 386 11.75 16.29 13.54
C VAL A 386 10.53 15.64 14.20
N ASN A 387 10.24 16.01 15.42
CA ASN A 387 9.02 15.66 16.15
C ASN A 387 8.15 16.91 16.29
N LEU A 388 6.98 16.90 15.69
CA LEU A 388 6.07 18.04 15.68
C LEU A 388 5.14 17.98 16.89
N LYS A 389 4.94 19.15 17.52
CA LYS A 389 4.00 19.34 18.63
C LYS A 389 3.18 20.61 18.40
N GLY A 390 1.87 20.53 18.62
CA GLY A 390 0.95 21.65 18.47
C GLY A 390 -0.12 21.43 17.41
N THR A 391 -0.59 22.51 16.81
CA THR A 391 -1.75 22.53 15.92
C THR A 391 -1.37 22.31 14.45
N ILE A 392 -2.11 21.43 13.77
CA ILE A 392 -1.98 21.15 12.32
C ILE A 392 -3.37 21.22 11.68
N ILE A 393 -3.48 21.80 10.49
CA ILE A 393 -4.68 21.74 9.65
C ILE A 393 -4.54 20.53 8.71
N VAL A 394 -5.60 19.75 8.61
CA VAL A 394 -5.67 18.57 7.70
C VAL A 394 -6.57 18.92 6.54
N ALA A 395 -6.04 18.86 5.32
CA ALA A 395 -6.77 19.13 4.09
C ALA A 395 -6.13 18.39 2.91
N ARG A 396 -6.94 17.89 1.98
CA ARG A 396 -6.45 17.19 0.81
C ARG A 396 -7.23 17.59 -0.45
N ASP A 397 -7.35 16.75 -1.45
CA ASP A 397 -7.72 17.04 -2.84
C ASP A 397 -8.94 17.99 -2.99
N ILE A 398 -10.11 17.59 -2.48
CA ILE A 398 -11.35 18.38 -2.68
C ILE A 398 -11.28 19.69 -1.90
N ALA A 399 -10.72 19.68 -0.69
CA ALA A 399 -10.54 20.90 0.10
C ALA A 399 -9.62 21.89 -0.61
N HIS A 400 -8.50 21.44 -1.20
CA HIS A 400 -7.61 22.31 -1.99
C HIS A 400 -8.33 22.89 -3.21
N ALA A 401 -9.10 22.07 -3.95
CA ALA A 401 -9.88 22.56 -5.10
C ALA A 401 -10.92 23.60 -4.70
N LYS A 402 -11.61 23.41 -3.55
CA LYS A 402 -12.58 24.42 -3.04
C LYS A 402 -11.89 25.72 -2.63
N LEU A 403 -10.74 25.66 -1.94
CA LEU A 403 -9.97 26.84 -1.56
C LEU A 403 -9.44 27.59 -2.80
N LYS A 404 -8.98 26.85 -3.82
CA LYS A 404 -8.59 27.44 -5.11
C LYS A 404 -9.77 28.18 -5.77
N ALA A 405 -10.95 27.55 -5.83
CA ALA A 405 -12.15 28.20 -6.39
C ALA A 405 -12.54 29.49 -5.64
N ARG A 406 -12.33 29.55 -4.32
CA ARG A 406 -12.56 30.78 -3.53
C ARG A 406 -11.55 31.87 -3.88
N LEU A 407 -10.27 31.53 -4.04
CA LEU A 407 -9.26 32.49 -4.52
C LEU A 407 -9.60 33.02 -5.91
N ASP A 408 -10.03 32.14 -6.83
CA ASP A 408 -10.45 32.54 -8.18
C ASP A 408 -11.66 33.46 -8.17
N ALA A 409 -12.52 33.36 -7.15
CA ALA A 409 -13.66 34.27 -6.92
C ALA A 409 -13.27 35.59 -6.21
N GLY A 410 -11.97 35.76 -5.89
CA GLY A 410 -11.47 36.97 -5.23
C GLY A 410 -11.62 36.96 -3.71
N GLU A 411 -11.89 35.79 -3.09
CA GLU A 411 -11.90 35.65 -1.63
C GLU A 411 -10.47 35.52 -1.09
N GLU A 412 -10.27 35.91 0.15
CA GLU A 412 -8.99 35.70 0.83
C GLU A 412 -8.80 34.25 1.28
N MET A 413 -7.56 33.79 1.30
CA MET A 413 -7.20 32.52 1.92
C MET A 413 -7.55 32.52 3.40
N PRO A 414 -8.23 31.49 3.94
CA PRO A 414 -8.60 31.43 5.34
C PRO A 414 -7.40 31.54 6.30
N ALA A 415 -7.56 32.23 7.41
CA ALA A 415 -6.51 32.46 8.40
C ALA A 415 -5.92 31.14 8.95
N TYR A 416 -6.75 30.11 9.16
CA TYR A 416 -6.26 28.82 9.63
C TYR A 416 -5.31 28.15 8.63
N PHE A 417 -5.47 28.39 7.32
CA PHE A 417 -4.60 27.85 6.27
C PHE A 417 -3.28 28.64 6.14
N LYS A 418 -3.29 29.92 6.56
CA LYS A 418 -2.09 30.77 6.61
C LYS A 418 -1.25 30.50 7.86
N ASN A 419 -1.90 30.25 8.99
CA ASN A 419 -1.24 30.28 10.31
C ASN A 419 -0.71 28.93 10.80
N HIS A 420 -1.07 27.81 10.12
CA HIS A 420 -0.71 26.47 10.56
C HIS A 420 -0.08 25.63 9.45
N PRO A 421 0.74 24.63 9.79
CA PRO A 421 1.14 23.59 8.84
C PRO A 421 -0.07 22.83 8.30
N ILE A 422 0.04 22.35 7.06
CA ILE A 422 -1.03 21.61 6.37
C ILE A 422 -0.63 20.16 6.18
N LEU A 423 -1.35 19.24 6.82
CA LEU A 423 -1.20 17.80 6.63
C LEU A 423 -2.16 17.31 5.54
N TYR A 424 -1.62 16.70 4.50
CA TYR A 424 -2.43 16.06 3.47
C TYR A 424 -2.83 14.67 3.94
N ALA A 425 -4.04 14.57 4.49
CA ALA A 425 -4.57 13.34 5.05
C ALA A 425 -6.11 13.30 5.00
N GLY A 426 -6.67 12.14 5.29
CA GLY A 426 -8.11 11.95 5.48
C GLY A 426 -8.32 10.74 6.40
N PRO A 427 -8.96 10.92 7.57
CA PRO A 427 -9.10 9.88 8.57
C PRO A 427 -10.03 8.74 8.11
N ALA A 428 -9.82 7.54 8.64
CA ALA A 428 -10.83 6.50 8.69
C ALA A 428 -11.90 6.86 9.74
N LYS A 429 -12.95 6.04 9.89
CA LYS A 429 -13.98 6.27 10.91
C LYS A 429 -13.35 6.32 12.30
N THR A 430 -13.82 7.24 13.13
CA THR A 430 -13.35 7.38 14.51
C THR A 430 -14.04 6.36 15.41
N PRO A 431 -13.29 5.46 16.06
CA PRO A 431 -13.85 4.55 17.04
C PRO A 431 -14.32 5.30 18.30
N GLU A 432 -15.28 4.72 19.01
CA GLU A 432 -15.71 5.27 20.30
C GLU A 432 -14.55 5.31 21.32
N GLY A 433 -14.39 6.43 21.98
CA GLY A 433 -13.33 6.65 22.98
C GLY A 433 -11.95 7.00 22.39
N TYR A 434 -11.80 7.10 21.07
CA TYR A 434 -10.57 7.52 20.42
C TYR A 434 -10.65 8.96 19.94
N PRO A 435 -9.54 9.71 19.90
CA PRO A 435 -9.53 11.07 19.36
C PRO A 435 -9.82 11.10 17.86
N CYS A 436 -9.33 10.12 17.09
CA CYS A 436 -9.62 10.00 15.66
C CYS A 436 -9.47 8.54 15.18
N GLY A 437 -10.01 8.22 14.02
CA GLY A 437 -9.72 6.98 13.29
C GLY A 437 -8.32 6.97 12.70
N SER A 438 -7.88 5.83 12.18
CA SER A 438 -6.55 5.72 11.57
C SER A 438 -6.34 6.83 10.54
N MET A 439 -5.31 7.65 10.74
CA MET A 439 -4.97 8.78 9.89
C MET A 439 -3.47 8.83 9.62
N GLY A 440 -3.12 8.68 8.36
CA GLY A 440 -1.76 8.81 7.86
C GLY A 440 -1.71 9.72 6.63
N PRO A 441 -0.52 10.07 6.16
CA PRO A 441 -0.35 11.00 5.05
C PRO A 441 -0.85 10.40 3.74
N THR A 442 -1.45 11.25 2.89
CA THR A 442 -1.72 10.91 1.49
C THR A 442 -0.56 11.32 0.58
N THR A 443 -0.59 10.86 -0.66
CA THR A 443 0.41 11.20 -1.68
C THR A 443 0.42 12.69 -1.98
N ALA A 444 1.58 13.31 -1.82
CA ALA A 444 1.75 14.76 -1.85
C ALA A 444 1.56 15.39 -3.23
N ASN A 445 2.05 14.75 -4.29
CA ASN A 445 2.12 15.35 -5.64
C ASN A 445 0.76 15.72 -6.25
N ARG A 446 -0.34 15.19 -5.72
CA ARG A 446 -1.69 15.57 -6.17
C ARG A 446 -2.03 17.02 -5.85
N MET A 447 -1.41 17.61 -4.83
CA MET A 447 -1.58 18.99 -4.43
C MET A 447 -0.52 19.94 -5.03
N ASP A 448 0.43 19.44 -5.81
CA ASP A 448 1.51 20.25 -6.41
C ASP A 448 0.99 21.47 -7.20
N PRO A 449 -0.11 21.34 -8.00
CA PRO A 449 -0.63 22.49 -8.77
C PRO A 449 -1.09 23.69 -7.94
N TYR A 450 -1.38 23.51 -6.65
CA TYR A 450 -1.88 24.57 -5.78
C TYR A 450 -0.76 25.29 -5.01
N VAL A 451 0.44 24.72 -4.94
CA VAL A 451 1.44 25.12 -3.94
C VAL A 451 1.96 26.53 -4.16
N ASP A 452 2.43 26.90 -5.38
CA ASP A 452 3.00 28.20 -5.64
C ASP A 452 2.00 29.32 -5.35
N GLU A 453 0.76 29.18 -5.83
CA GLU A 453 -0.31 30.16 -5.62
C GLU A 453 -0.71 30.27 -4.14
N PHE A 454 -0.87 29.15 -3.43
CA PHE A 454 -1.22 29.17 -2.01
C PHE A 454 -0.12 29.79 -1.17
N GLN A 455 1.15 29.53 -1.50
CA GLN A 455 2.29 30.15 -0.83
C GLN A 455 2.41 31.66 -1.15
N ASP A 456 2.07 32.09 -2.36
CA ASP A 456 2.00 33.52 -2.72
C ASP A 456 0.96 34.28 -1.88
N HIS A 457 -0.14 33.60 -1.50
CA HIS A 457 -1.16 34.11 -0.57
C HIS A 457 -0.80 33.91 0.92
N GLY A 458 0.43 33.49 1.23
CA GLY A 458 0.94 33.28 2.59
C GLY A 458 0.39 32.03 3.28
N ALA A 459 -0.15 31.06 2.54
CA ALA A 459 -0.71 29.82 3.06
C ALA A 459 0.15 28.61 2.66
N SER A 460 -0.08 27.44 3.26
CA SER A 460 0.65 26.19 2.96
C SER A 460 2.18 26.34 3.00
N LEU A 461 2.70 27.24 3.84
CA LEU A 461 4.15 27.48 3.96
C LEU A 461 4.90 26.32 4.59
N VAL A 462 4.20 25.45 5.33
CA VAL A 462 4.73 24.19 5.84
C VAL A 462 3.72 23.09 5.48
N MET A 463 4.11 22.21 4.57
CA MET A 463 3.29 21.11 4.09
C MET A 463 3.80 19.78 4.66
N ILE A 464 2.88 18.88 5.04
CA ILE A 464 3.21 17.57 5.61
C ILE A 464 2.47 16.50 4.79
N ALA A 465 3.17 15.54 4.20
CA ALA A 465 2.56 14.47 3.41
C ALA A 465 3.54 13.30 3.20
N LYS A 466 3.30 12.45 2.19
CA LYS A 466 4.24 11.39 1.79
C LYS A 466 4.57 11.44 0.31
N GLY A 467 5.76 10.93 -0.02
CA GLY A 467 6.21 10.78 -1.40
C GLY A 467 6.97 12.00 -1.92
N ASN A 468 7.54 11.83 -3.09
CA ASN A 468 8.25 12.88 -3.81
C ASN A 468 7.29 13.93 -4.40
N ARG A 469 7.79 15.14 -4.57
CA ARG A 469 7.09 16.27 -5.20
C ARG A 469 7.70 16.61 -6.56
N SER A 470 6.98 17.43 -7.34
CA SER A 470 7.50 18.00 -8.60
C SER A 470 8.42 19.19 -8.33
N GLN A 471 9.21 19.58 -9.34
CA GLN A 471 10.11 20.74 -9.29
C GLN A 471 9.38 22.04 -8.90
N ILE A 472 8.11 22.20 -9.31
CA ILE A 472 7.27 23.36 -8.98
C ILE A 472 7.25 23.61 -7.48
N VAL A 473 7.17 22.56 -6.67
CA VAL A 473 7.12 22.68 -5.20
C VAL A 473 8.46 23.09 -4.63
N THR A 474 9.56 22.55 -5.14
CA THR A 474 10.90 22.95 -4.75
C THR A 474 11.16 24.43 -5.05
N ASP A 475 10.74 24.89 -6.24
CA ASP A 475 10.86 26.27 -6.65
C ASP A 475 9.97 27.22 -5.81
N ALA A 476 8.73 26.80 -5.53
CA ALA A 476 7.83 27.55 -4.66
C ALA A 476 8.35 27.68 -3.23
N CYS A 477 8.84 26.60 -2.65
CA CYS A 477 9.45 26.62 -1.31
C CYS A 477 10.65 27.58 -1.26
N LYS A 478 11.51 27.57 -2.27
CA LYS A 478 12.61 28.51 -2.39
C LYS A 478 12.15 29.97 -2.53
N LYS A 479 11.13 30.22 -3.36
CA LYS A 479 10.59 31.56 -3.66
C LYS A 479 9.92 32.19 -2.44
N HIS A 480 9.08 31.40 -1.73
CA HIS A 480 8.23 31.89 -0.65
C HIS A 480 8.76 31.53 0.76
N GLY A 481 9.91 30.84 0.86
CA GLY A 481 10.45 30.36 2.12
C GLY A 481 9.61 29.26 2.75
N GLY A 482 9.06 28.37 1.94
CA GLY A 482 8.24 27.27 2.38
C GLY A 482 9.04 26.00 2.69
N PHE A 483 8.35 24.99 3.27
CA PHE A 483 8.91 23.68 3.58
C PHE A 483 7.96 22.57 3.19
N TYR A 484 8.51 21.45 2.72
CA TYR A 484 7.80 20.17 2.62
C TYR A 484 8.41 19.18 3.59
N LEU A 485 7.60 18.69 4.51
CA LEU A 485 7.95 17.65 5.46
C LEU A 485 7.32 16.33 5.03
N GLY A 486 8.10 15.26 4.99
CA GLY A 486 7.59 13.92 4.81
C GLY A 486 7.23 13.30 6.15
N THR A 487 6.05 12.67 6.27
CA THR A 487 5.77 11.80 7.40
C THR A 487 5.57 10.36 6.95
N ILE A 488 5.71 9.40 7.88
CA ILE A 488 5.77 7.97 7.53
C ILE A 488 4.41 7.51 6.97
N GLY A 489 4.41 7.03 5.75
CA GLY A 489 3.25 6.35 5.17
C GLY A 489 3.18 4.89 5.62
N GLY A 490 1.98 4.38 5.92
CA GLY A 490 1.77 3.00 6.35
C GLY A 490 1.75 2.78 7.87
N VAL A 491 1.68 3.85 8.68
CA VAL A 491 1.67 3.78 10.16
C VAL A 491 0.48 4.52 10.76
N ALA A 492 -0.67 4.47 10.09
CA ALA A 492 -1.83 5.29 10.44
C ALA A 492 -2.44 4.98 11.81
N ALA A 493 -2.44 3.71 12.22
CA ALA A 493 -2.99 3.30 13.51
C ALA A 493 -2.16 3.87 14.68
N VAL A 494 -0.82 3.74 14.62
CA VAL A 494 0.05 4.24 15.69
C VAL A 494 0.09 5.76 15.73
N LEU A 495 0.06 6.46 14.59
CA LEU A 495 -0.02 7.92 14.56
C LEU A 495 -1.29 8.42 15.25
N SER A 496 -2.44 7.79 14.95
CA SER A 496 -3.71 8.17 15.55
C SER A 496 -3.78 7.84 17.04
N GLN A 497 -3.21 6.73 17.48
CA GLN A 497 -3.22 6.34 18.88
C GLN A 497 -2.23 7.14 19.72
N SER A 498 -1.04 7.42 19.19
CA SER A 498 0.08 7.96 19.99
C SER A 498 0.29 9.46 19.79
N SER A 499 0.18 9.96 18.55
CA SER A 499 0.57 11.35 18.25
C SER A 499 -0.63 12.31 18.16
N ILE A 500 -1.80 11.88 17.68
CA ILE A 500 -2.96 12.75 17.54
C ILE A 500 -3.75 12.78 18.86
N LYS A 501 -3.90 13.97 19.45
CA LYS A 501 -4.56 14.15 20.74
C LYS A 501 -6.00 14.63 20.61
N SER A 502 -6.33 15.38 19.56
CA SER A 502 -7.69 15.86 19.28
C SER A 502 -7.90 16.06 17.80
N ILE A 503 -9.16 16.04 17.39
CA ILE A 503 -9.61 16.37 16.03
C ILE A 503 -10.91 17.16 16.08
N GLU A 504 -11.00 18.21 15.27
CA GLU A 504 -12.17 19.07 15.14
C GLU A 504 -12.40 19.38 13.65
N CYS A 505 -13.65 19.28 13.17
CA CYS A 505 -13.99 19.69 11.81
C CYS A 505 -14.07 21.23 11.73
N VAL A 506 -13.29 21.82 10.85
CA VAL A 506 -13.24 23.28 10.65
C VAL A 506 -14.19 23.73 9.56
N GLU A 507 -14.19 23.01 8.41
CA GLU A 507 -14.98 23.41 7.24
C GLU A 507 -15.33 22.19 6.37
N TYR A 508 -16.43 22.24 5.64
CA TYR A 508 -16.91 21.23 4.70
C TYR A 508 -17.22 19.85 5.32
N PRO A 509 -17.97 19.77 6.44
CA PRO A 509 -18.26 18.48 7.11
C PRO A 509 -18.95 17.47 6.20
N GLU A 510 -19.68 17.93 5.17
CA GLU A 510 -20.35 17.06 4.20
C GLU A 510 -19.38 16.24 3.34
N LEU A 511 -18.11 16.65 3.25
CA LEU A 511 -17.07 15.94 2.51
C LEU A 511 -16.47 14.76 3.28
N GLY A 512 -16.83 14.57 4.56
CA GLY A 512 -16.33 13.47 5.37
C GLY A 512 -14.79 13.47 5.46
N MET A 513 -14.10 12.44 4.96
CA MET A 513 -12.64 12.37 4.98
C MET A 513 -11.93 13.47 4.18
N GLU A 514 -12.63 14.15 3.29
CA GLU A 514 -12.12 15.28 2.48
C GLU A 514 -12.45 16.66 3.11
N ALA A 515 -13.11 16.67 4.27
CA ALA A 515 -13.35 17.90 5.05
C ALA A 515 -12.01 18.52 5.51
N ILE A 516 -12.08 19.78 5.92
CA ILE A 516 -10.94 20.43 6.59
C ILE A 516 -11.04 20.19 8.08
N TRP A 517 -9.98 19.60 8.63
CA TRP A 517 -9.90 19.26 10.05
C TRP A 517 -8.78 20.05 10.71
N LYS A 518 -8.94 20.32 12.00
CA LYS A 518 -7.88 20.80 12.88
C LYS A 518 -7.53 19.69 13.87
N ILE A 519 -6.25 19.36 13.97
CA ILE A 519 -5.74 18.37 14.93
C ILE A 519 -4.70 18.99 15.84
N THR A 520 -4.61 18.47 17.05
CA THR A 520 -3.48 18.75 17.97
C THR A 520 -2.62 17.50 18.06
N VAL A 521 -1.32 17.66 17.92
CA VAL A 521 -0.36 16.55 17.92
C VAL A 521 0.72 16.70 18.99
N GLU A 522 1.26 15.57 19.43
CA GLU A 522 2.49 15.44 20.22
C GLU A 522 3.35 14.33 19.60
N ASP A 523 4.66 14.51 19.62
CA ASP A 523 5.64 13.57 19.08
C ASP A 523 5.28 13.06 17.66
N PHE A 524 4.72 13.94 16.83
CA PHE A 524 4.33 13.57 15.47
C PHE A 524 5.58 13.54 14.56
N PRO A 525 5.99 12.36 14.05
CA PRO A 525 7.25 12.22 13.33
C PRO A 525 7.17 12.81 11.93
N ALA A 526 8.17 13.60 11.56
CA ALA A 526 8.34 14.11 10.20
C ALA A 526 9.82 14.25 9.82
N PHE A 527 10.08 14.45 8.54
CA PHE A 527 11.42 14.62 7.96
C PHE A 527 11.41 15.82 7.02
N ILE A 528 12.41 16.68 7.09
CA ILE A 528 12.54 17.79 6.14
C ILE A 528 12.91 17.20 4.78
N LEU A 529 12.04 17.34 3.78
CA LEU A 529 12.27 16.80 2.43
C LEU A 529 12.54 17.89 1.39
N VAL A 530 11.89 19.05 1.52
CA VAL A 530 12.21 20.25 0.73
C VAL A 530 12.31 21.43 1.70
N ASP A 531 13.36 22.24 1.56
CA ASP A 531 13.60 23.38 2.42
C ASP A 531 13.41 24.73 1.68
N ASP A 532 13.47 25.81 2.47
CA ASP A 532 13.35 27.21 2.03
C ASP A 532 14.54 27.70 1.15
N LYS A 533 15.58 26.88 0.99
CA LYS A 533 16.76 27.17 0.16
C LYS A 533 16.67 26.49 -1.21
N GLY A 534 15.64 25.64 -1.42
CA GLY A 534 15.46 24.85 -2.62
C GLY A 534 16.27 23.55 -2.62
N ASN A 535 16.69 23.07 -1.46
CA ASN A 535 17.20 21.71 -1.35
C ASN A 535 16.03 20.72 -1.35
N ASP A 536 16.18 19.66 -2.14
CA ASP A 536 15.20 18.59 -2.29
C ASP A 536 15.88 17.25 -2.05
N PHE A 537 15.43 16.52 -1.05
CA PHE A 537 15.95 15.21 -0.67
C PHE A 537 15.99 14.24 -1.85
N PHE A 538 14.92 14.19 -2.65
CA PHE A 538 14.81 13.23 -3.76
C PHE A 538 15.73 13.59 -4.93
N GLN A 539 15.98 14.89 -5.17
CA GLN A 539 16.91 15.35 -6.20
C GLN A 539 18.37 15.20 -5.78
N GLN A 540 18.64 15.29 -4.48
CA GLN A 540 19.99 15.16 -3.92
C GLN A 540 20.32 13.71 -3.51
N LEU A 541 19.43 12.78 -3.82
CA LEU A 541 19.58 11.38 -3.47
C LEU A 541 20.87 10.80 -4.04
N LYS A 542 21.65 10.17 -3.18
CA LYS A 542 22.87 9.45 -3.57
C LYS A 542 22.63 7.94 -3.46
N PRO A 543 23.29 7.15 -4.34
CA PRO A 543 23.29 5.71 -4.16
C PRO A 543 23.68 5.31 -2.74
N TRP A 544 22.95 4.36 -2.17
CA TRP A 544 23.24 3.88 -0.83
C TRP A 544 24.58 3.15 -0.77
N CYS A 545 25.40 3.54 0.17
CA CYS A 545 26.71 2.95 0.43
C CYS A 545 26.94 2.91 1.94
N PRO A 546 26.81 1.73 2.60
CA PRO A 546 26.93 1.63 4.05
C PRO A 546 28.30 2.07 4.60
N ASN A 547 29.34 2.02 3.77
CA ASN A 547 30.72 2.38 4.14
C ASN A 547 31.15 3.77 3.63
N CYS A 548 30.26 4.52 2.99
CA CYS A 548 30.56 5.87 2.48
C CYS A 548 30.08 6.94 3.48
N LYS A 549 30.76 7.04 4.65
CA LYS A 549 30.54 8.12 5.61
C LYS A 549 31.30 9.38 5.21
#